data_e49c19697d717329f4f3e34f9d6e00e4
#
_entry.id   e49c19697d717329f4f3e34f9d6e00e4
#
_cell.length_a   1.000
_cell.length_b   1.000
_cell.length_c   1.000
_cell.angle_alpha   90.00
_cell.angle_beta   90.00
_cell.angle_gamma   90.00
#
_symmetry.space_group_name_H-M   'P 1'
#
loop_
_entity.id
_entity.type
_entity.pdbx_description
1 polymer ?
#
loop_
_entity_poly.entity_id
_entity_poly.type
_entity_poly.pdbx_seq_one_letter_code
_entity_poly.pdbx_strand_id
1 'polypeptide(L)'
;MIILADNDIVQKLACCDLLDSFLEWIGSPPAEVWVIPSIPFVLRKKLKNTPSALVCLEAFLLKTQPIPEASIDLLERFEQLDDGERQMLAVLVEDQRITRLVTGDKRALRQIAGMTPNDEELAQRLAQTRTDCLESVMLGLMDRFGHETINAKASLGVDSDKVLKMTFGPARNEAHARDVLTAYLKEVTDAAHFVAC
;
A
#
# COMPACT_ATOMS: atom_id res chain seq x y z
N MET A 1 7.71 12.09 10.23
CA MET A 1 7.42 11.56 8.86
C MET A 1 6.12 10.78 8.95
N ILE A 2 5.14 11.08 8.11
CA ILE A 2 3.84 10.39 8.15
C ILE A 2 3.70 9.55 6.88
N ILE A 3 3.15 8.35 7.03
CA ILE A 3 2.99 7.37 5.97
C ILE A 3 1.52 7.01 5.86
N LEU A 4 0.96 7.15 4.66
CA LEU A 4 -0.42 6.74 4.37
C LEU A 4 -0.43 5.33 3.79
N ALA A 5 -1.27 4.45 4.34
CA ALA A 5 -1.45 3.09 3.83
C ALA A 5 -2.94 2.81 3.54
N ASP A 6 -3.24 2.35 2.32
CA ASP A 6 -4.59 2.06 1.89
C ASP A 6 -5.12 0.68 2.34
N ASN A 7 -6.41 0.45 2.11
CA ASN A 7 -7.09 -0.81 2.46
C ASN A 7 -6.51 -2.01 1.70
N ASP A 8 -6.15 -1.84 0.44
CA ASP A 8 -5.75 -2.94 -0.44
C ASP A 8 -4.38 -3.49 -0.05
N ILE A 9 -3.40 -2.60 0.20
CA ILE A 9 -2.08 -3.01 0.67
C ILE A 9 -2.13 -3.65 2.05
N VAL A 10 -2.90 -3.08 2.99
CA VAL A 10 -3.05 -3.63 4.34
C VAL A 10 -3.70 -5.01 4.29
N GLN A 11 -4.73 -5.21 3.45
CA GLN A 11 -5.37 -6.52 3.27
C GLN A 11 -4.38 -7.57 2.76
N LYS A 12 -3.65 -7.27 1.69
CA LYS A 12 -2.71 -8.21 1.06
C LYS A 12 -1.58 -8.60 2.01
N LEU A 13 -1.01 -7.60 2.70
CA LEU A 13 0.05 -7.86 3.68
C LEU A 13 -0.46 -8.64 4.91
N ALA A 14 -1.71 -8.39 5.36
CA ALA A 14 -2.33 -9.19 6.43
C ALA A 14 -2.49 -10.66 6.03
N CYS A 15 -2.95 -10.94 4.79
CA CYS A 15 -3.07 -12.29 4.27
C CYS A 15 -1.73 -13.03 4.20
N CYS A 16 -0.64 -12.29 4.02
CA CYS A 16 0.73 -12.82 3.95
C CYS A 16 1.45 -12.85 5.31
N ASP A 17 0.83 -12.45 6.40
CA ASP A 17 1.49 -12.26 7.72
C ASP A 17 2.72 -11.34 7.63
N LEU A 18 2.61 -10.25 6.86
CA LEU A 18 3.73 -9.34 6.58
C LEU A 18 3.57 -7.93 7.15
N LEU A 19 2.49 -7.61 7.90
CA LEU A 19 2.26 -6.25 8.41
C LEU A 19 3.34 -5.80 9.41
N ASP A 20 3.82 -6.67 10.28
CA ASP A 20 4.93 -6.34 11.19
C ASP A 20 6.25 -6.14 10.44
N SER A 21 6.54 -7.00 9.44
CA SER A 21 7.69 -6.82 8.56
C SER A 21 7.61 -5.51 7.76
N PHE A 22 6.42 -5.13 7.33
CA PHE A 22 6.16 -3.87 6.66
C PHE A 22 6.46 -2.66 7.57
N LEU A 23 5.98 -2.67 8.81
CA LEU A 23 6.29 -1.61 9.78
C LEU A 23 7.80 -1.48 10.03
N GLU A 24 8.48 -2.62 10.15
CA GLU A 24 9.94 -2.64 10.32
C GLU A 24 10.68 -2.14 9.08
N TRP A 25 10.24 -2.53 7.88
CA TRP A 25 10.83 -2.09 6.61
C TRP A 25 10.66 -0.60 6.39
N ILE A 26 9.50 -0.05 6.71
CA ILE A 26 9.23 1.38 6.64
C ILE A 26 10.21 2.18 7.52
N GLY A 27 10.61 1.63 8.67
CA GLY A 27 11.60 2.25 9.56
C GLY A 27 11.12 3.49 10.30
N SER A 28 9.81 3.79 10.28
CA SER A 28 9.18 4.86 11.04
C SER A 28 8.45 4.30 12.25
N PRO A 29 8.28 5.09 13.33
CA PRO A 29 7.42 4.69 14.44
C PRO A 29 6.04 4.25 13.92
N PRO A 30 5.48 3.13 14.39
CA PRO A 30 4.17 2.65 13.89
C PRO A 30 3.05 3.68 14.04
N ALA A 31 3.10 4.55 15.05
CA ALA A 31 2.15 5.65 15.24
C ALA A 31 2.21 6.74 14.14
N GLU A 32 3.26 6.75 13.32
CA GLU A 32 3.37 7.60 12.14
C GLU A 32 2.80 6.94 10.87
N VAL A 33 2.37 5.68 10.95
CA VAL A 33 1.64 5.01 9.88
C VAL A 33 0.15 5.26 10.07
N TRP A 34 -0.42 5.99 9.13
CA TRP A 34 -1.83 6.35 9.12
C TRP A 34 -2.61 5.49 8.12
N VAL A 35 -3.77 5.05 8.54
CA VAL A 35 -4.63 4.15 7.78
C VAL A 35 -6.03 4.74 7.61
N ILE A 36 -6.71 4.38 6.54
CA ILE A 36 -8.07 4.86 6.26
C ILE A 36 -9.02 4.41 7.39
N PRO A 37 -9.88 5.29 7.94
CA PRO A 37 -10.75 4.94 9.06
C PRO A 37 -11.72 3.79 8.81
N SER A 38 -12.02 3.49 7.54
CA SER A 38 -12.88 2.35 7.17
C SER A 38 -12.18 0.98 7.27
N ILE A 39 -10.82 0.93 7.35
CA ILE A 39 -10.04 -0.31 7.41
C ILE A 39 -10.60 -1.31 8.44
N PRO A 40 -10.82 -0.95 9.72
CA PRO A 40 -11.27 -1.93 10.71
C PRO A 40 -12.59 -2.61 10.32
N PHE A 41 -13.51 -1.85 9.73
CA PHE A 41 -14.84 -2.36 9.36
C PHE A 41 -14.79 -3.19 8.08
N VAL A 42 -14.13 -2.68 7.05
CA VAL A 42 -14.05 -3.31 5.73
C VAL A 42 -13.23 -4.60 5.80
N LEU A 43 -12.04 -4.54 6.40
CA LEU A 43 -11.13 -5.68 6.38
C LEU A 43 -11.52 -6.77 7.38
N ARG A 44 -12.11 -6.46 8.54
CA ARG A 44 -12.70 -7.47 9.41
C ARG A 44 -13.77 -8.30 8.70
N LYS A 45 -14.62 -7.65 7.90
CA LYS A 45 -15.63 -8.34 7.08
C LYS A 45 -14.99 -9.21 5.99
N LYS A 46 -13.98 -8.68 5.29
CA LYS A 46 -13.28 -9.41 4.22
C LYS A 46 -12.49 -10.61 4.75
N LEU A 47 -11.79 -10.45 5.88
CA LEU A 47 -10.89 -11.44 6.47
C LEU A 47 -11.56 -12.40 7.46
N LYS A 48 -12.88 -12.34 7.64
CA LYS A 48 -13.63 -13.16 8.63
C LYS A 48 -13.37 -14.66 8.52
N ASN A 49 -13.05 -15.16 7.32
CA ASN A 49 -12.77 -16.57 7.05
C ASN A 49 -11.25 -16.90 7.04
N THR A 50 -10.40 -15.94 7.39
CA THR A 50 -8.95 -16.09 7.44
C THR A 50 -8.43 -15.63 8.81
N PRO A 51 -8.58 -16.47 9.86
CA PRO A 51 -8.29 -16.07 11.26
C PRO A 51 -6.88 -15.54 11.47
N SER A 52 -5.87 -16.10 10.81
CA SER A 52 -4.47 -15.66 10.91
C SER A 52 -4.30 -14.23 10.37
N ALA A 53 -4.88 -13.93 9.21
CA ALA A 53 -4.85 -12.59 8.64
C ALA A 53 -5.61 -11.57 9.51
N LEU A 54 -6.70 -12.00 10.15
CA LEU A 54 -7.44 -11.15 11.07
C LEU A 54 -6.61 -10.82 12.33
N VAL A 55 -5.92 -11.78 12.90
CA VAL A 55 -5.01 -11.56 14.04
C VAL A 55 -3.88 -10.60 13.67
N CYS A 56 -3.27 -10.79 12.49
CA CYS A 56 -2.24 -9.90 11.95
C CYS A 56 -2.76 -8.47 11.78
N LEU A 57 -3.97 -8.31 11.21
CA LEU A 57 -4.64 -7.01 11.06
C LEU A 57 -4.88 -6.32 12.41
N GLU A 58 -5.45 -7.03 13.40
CA GLU A 58 -5.75 -6.43 14.71
C GLU A 58 -4.48 -5.96 15.41
N ALA A 59 -3.40 -6.74 15.36
CA ALA A 59 -2.11 -6.36 15.92
C ALA A 59 -1.52 -5.11 15.24
N PHE A 60 -1.72 -4.96 13.93
CA PHE A 60 -1.31 -3.79 13.17
C PHE A 60 -2.12 -2.55 13.55
N LEU A 61 -3.45 -2.66 13.64
CA LEU A 61 -4.34 -1.55 13.97
C LEU A 61 -4.11 -0.99 15.37
N LEU A 62 -3.66 -1.81 16.32
CA LEU A 62 -3.28 -1.34 17.66
C LEU A 62 -2.03 -0.45 17.66
N LYS A 63 -1.21 -0.51 16.61
CA LYS A 63 0.07 0.21 16.51
C LYS A 63 -0.04 1.48 15.65
N THR A 64 -1.02 1.53 14.75
CA THR A 64 -1.18 2.58 13.74
C THR A 64 -2.26 3.61 14.14
N GLN A 65 -2.40 4.68 13.37
CA GLN A 65 -3.38 5.74 13.62
C GLN A 65 -4.35 5.87 12.43
N PRO A 66 -5.59 6.26 12.64
CA PRO A 66 -6.47 6.66 11.53
C PRO A 66 -5.98 7.98 10.92
N ILE A 67 -6.14 8.13 9.60
CA ILE A 67 -5.93 9.44 8.96
C ILE A 67 -6.94 10.45 9.52
N PRO A 68 -6.55 11.74 9.68
CA PRO A 68 -7.46 12.78 10.12
C PRO A 68 -8.56 13.04 9.08
N GLU A 69 -9.60 13.73 9.48
CA GLU A 69 -10.60 14.26 8.56
C GLU A 69 -9.96 15.33 7.67
N ALA A 70 -10.19 15.25 6.37
CA ALA A 70 -9.77 16.27 5.40
C ALA A 70 -10.86 17.35 5.25
N SER A 71 -10.46 18.51 4.73
CA SER A 71 -11.41 19.58 4.40
C SER A 71 -12.40 19.13 3.32
N ILE A 72 -13.64 19.63 3.41
CA ILE A 72 -14.71 19.28 2.47
C ILE A 72 -14.33 19.69 1.04
N ASP A 73 -13.73 20.85 0.87
CA ASP A 73 -13.31 21.37 -0.44
C ASP A 73 -12.32 20.41 -1.16
N LEU A 74 -11.38 19.82 -0.40
CA LEU A 74 -10.44 18.84 -0.94
C LEU A 74 -11.12 17.49 -1.23
N LEU A 75 -12.09 17.08 -0.40
CA LEU A 75 -12.87 15.88 -0.67
C LEU A 75 -13.70 16.03 -1.95
N GLU A 76 -14.32 17.19 -2.17
CA GLU A 76 -15.06 17.49 -3.41
C GLU A 76 -14.14 17.53 -4.64
N ARG A 77 -12.92 18.06 -4.50
CA ARG A 77 -11.92 18.10 -5.58
C ARG A 77 -11.59 16.71 -6.13
N PHE A 78 -11.66 15.67 -5.32
CA PHE A 78 -11.35 14.29 -5.67
C PHE A 78 -12.58 13.38 -5.78
N GLU A 79 -13.77 13.93 -6.07
CA GLU A 79 -15.06 13.22 -6.10
C GLU A 79 -15.12 12.02 -7.08
N GLN A 80 -14.25 11.98 -8.10
CA GLN A 80 -14.17 10.88 -9.08
C GLN A 80 -13.48 9.62 -8.53
N LEU A 81 -12.85 9.71 -7.37
CA LEU A 81 -12.21 8.59 -6.67
C LEU A 81 -13.18 7.94 -5.67
N ASP A 82 -12.87 6.73 -5.23
CA ASP A 82 -13.63 6.15 -4.12
C ASP A 82 -13.38 6.90 -2.80
N ASP A 83 -14.24 6.66 -1.80
CA ASP A 83 -14.19 7.42 -0.54
C ASP A 83 -12.85 7.31 0.19
N GLY A 84 -12.20 6.14 0.13
CA GLY A 84 -10.92 5.91 0.79
C GLY A 84 -9.76 6.62 0.07
N GLU A 85 -9.74 6.49 -1.25
CA GLU A 85 -8.75 7.14 -2.11
C GLU A 85 -8.88 8.67 -2.03
N ARG A 86 -10.11 9.18 -2.08
CA ARG A 86 -10.44 10.58 -1.96
C ARG A 86 -9.94 11.18 -0.65
N GLN A 87 -10.25 10.52 0.48
CA GLN A 87 -9.78 10.95 1.79
C GLN A 87 -8.25 10.94 1.89
N MET A 88 -7.63 9.91 1.36
CA MET A 88 -6.17 9.75 1.37
C MET A 88 -5.46 10.85 0.58
N LEU A 89 -5.95 11.20 -0.63
CA LEU A 89 -5.38 12.29 -1.43
C LEU A 89 -5.66 13.66 -0.83
N ALA A 90 -6.84 13.89 -0.29
CA ALA A 90 -7.18 15.14 0.37
C ALA A 90 -6.21 15.41 1.53
N VAL A 91 -6.00 14.43 2.40
CA VAL A 91 -5.04 14.54 3.50
C VAL A 91 -3.60 14.66 3.01
N LEU A 92 -3.23 13.96 1.93
CA LEU A 92 -1.89 14.09 1.30
C LEU A 92 -1.61 15.53 0.86
N VAL A 93 -2.58 16.20 0.23
CA VAL A 93 -2.43 17.59 -0.21
C VAL A 93 -2.38 18.54 0.98
N GLU A 94 -3.23 18.32 1.99
CA GLU A 94 -3.36 19.21 3.14
C GLU A 94 -2.19 19.13 4.12
N ASP A 95 -1.64 17.92 4.37
CA ASP A 95 -0.60 17.70 5.37
C ASP A 95 0.78 17.47 4.74
N GLN A 96 1.61 18.51 4.79
CA GLN A 96 2.98 18.50 4.27
C GLN A 96 3.93 17.54 5.01
N ARG A 97 3.57 17.03 6.18
CA ARG A 97 4.36 16.05 6.94
C ARG A 97 4.31 14.66 6.33
N ILE A 98 3.33 14.41 5.44
CA ILE A 98 3.22 13.14 4.75
C ILE A 98 4.33 13.06 3.70
N THR A 99 5.17 12.04 3.82
CA THR A 99 6.33 11.83 2.96
C THR A 99 6.25 10.52 2.18
N ARG A 100 5.25 9.68 2.52
CA ARG A 100 5.11 8.37 1.87
C ARG A 100 3.64 7.99 1.73
N LEU A 101 3.29 7.50 0.55
CA LEU A 101 2.00 6.89 0.19
C LEU A 101 2.25 5.43 -0.17
N VAL A 102 1.46 4.51 0.38
CA VAL A 102 1.57 3.09 0.07
C VAL A 102 0.20 2.56 -0.34
N THR A 103 0.08 2.12 -1.58
CA THR A 103 -1.19 1.58 -2.11
C THR A 103 -0.97 0.31 -2.92
N GLY A 104 -1.87 -0.65 -2.80
CA GLY A 104 -1.90 -1.87 -3.62
C GLY A 104 -2.84 -1.74 -4.83
N ASP A 105 -3.58 -0.66 -4.96
CA ASP A 105 -4.58 -0.47 -6.01
C ASP A 105 -3.98 0.23 -7.25
N LYS A 106 -3.68 -0.57 -8.28
CA LYS A 106 -3.17 -0.07 -9.57
C LYS A 106 -4.18 0.79 -10.33
N ARG A 107 -5.49 0.58 -10.09
CA ARG A 107 -6.52 1.39 -10.72
C ARG A 107 -6.51 2.79 -10.12
N ALA A 108 -6.43 2.89 -8.79
CA ALA A 108 -6.27 4.16 -8.10
C ALA A 108 -5.03 4.92 -8.60
N LEU A 109 -3.88 4.26 -8.68
CA LEU A 109 -2.65 4.89 -9.20
C LEU A 109 -2.81 5.46 -10.61
N ARG A 110 -3.48 4.74 -11.53
CA ARG A 110 -3.76 5.23 -12.89
C ARG A 110 -4.73 6.41 -12.90
N GLN A 111 -5.77 6.38 -12.06
CA GLN A 111 -6.72 7.49 -11.94
C GLN A 111 -6.02 8.75 -11.42
N ILE A 112 -5.21 8.61 -10.36
CA ILE A 112 -4.41 9.70 -9.80
C ILE A 112 -3.44 10.27 -10.86
N ALA A 113 -2.76 9.41 -11.62
CA ALA A 113 -1.88 9.86 -12.71
C ALA A 113 -2.63 10.64 -13.81
N GLY A 114 -3.87 10.26 -14.09
CA GLY A 114 -4.73 10.97 -15.03
C GLY A 114 -5.18 12.37 -14.55
N MET A 115 -5.11 12.62 -13.24
CA MET A 115 -5.48 13.92 -12.65
C MET A 115 -4.32 14.93 -12.64
N THR A 116 -3.08 14.45 -12.48
CA THR A 116 -1.89 15.30 -12.30
C THR A 116 -1.66 16.33 -13.42
N PRO A 117 -2.00 16.11 -14.71
CA PRO A 117 -1.84 17.14 -15.74
C PRO A 117 -2.73 18.36 -15.55
N ASN A 118 -3.84 18.22 -14.83
CA ASN A 118 -4.82 19.29 -14.61
C ASN A 118 -4.81 19.81 -13.15
N ASP A 119 -3.90 19.29 -12.31
CA ASP A 119 -3.82 19.58 -10.89
C ASP A 119 -2.37 19.72 -10.46
N GLU A 120 -1.83 20.95 -10.58
CA GLU A 120 -0.44 21.26 -10.31
C GLU A 120 -0.06 21.02 -8.84
N GLU A 121 -0.95 21.33 -7.90
CA GLU A 121 -0.71 21.11 -6.47
C GLU A 121 -0.60 19.64 -6.15
N LEU A 122 -1.52 18.81 -6.67
CA LEU A 122 -1.45 17.35 -6.52
C LEU A 122 -0.17 16.80 -7.15
N ALA A 123 0.18 17.25 -8.38
CA ALA A 123 1.40 16.82 -9.06
C ALA A 123 2.65 17.15 -8.23
N GLN A 124 2.73 18.36 -7.67
CA GLN A 124 3.83 18.79 -6.82
C GLN A 124 3.90 17.96 -5.52
N ARG A 125 2.75 17.70 -4.89
CA ARG A 125 2.69 16.87 -3.67
C ARG A 125 3.15 15.44 -3.93
N LEU A 126 2.69 14.83 -5.02
CA LEU A 126 3.13 13.48 -5.40
C LEU A 126 4.61 13.42 -5.73
N ALA A 127 5.16 14.44 -6.40
CA ALA A 127 6.61 14.54 -6.67
C ALA A 127 7.47 14.64 -5.40
N GLN A 128 6.92 15.17 -4.30
CA GLN A 128 7.58 15.28 -3.01
C GLN A 128 7.32 14.07 -2.09
N THR A 129 6.44 13.16 -2.49
CA THR A 129 5.98 12.03 -1.70
C THR A 129 6.46 10.73 -2.36
N ARG A 130 7.17 9.89 -1.62
CA ARG A 130 7.47 8.55 -2.11
C ARG A 130 6.19 7.74 -2.20
N THR A 131 5.84 7.29 -3.39
CA THR A 131 4.70 6.39 -3.59
C THR A 131 5.17 4.97 -3.84
N ASP A 132 4.79 4.03 -2.98
CA ASP A 132 5.08 2.62 -3.13
C ASP A 132 3.82 1.84 -3.51
N CYS A 133 3.94 0.91 -4.44
CA CYS A 133 2.91 -0.08 -4.76
C CYS A 133 3.24 -1.45 -4.12
N LEU A 134 2.35 -2.43 -4.28
CA LEU A 134 2.57 -3.78 -3.75
C LEU A 134 3.92 -4.36 -4.18
N GLU A 135 4.28 -4.18 -5.44
CA GLU A 135 5.49 -4.72 -6.02
C GLU A 135 6.75 -4.12 -5.39
N SER A 136 6.81 -2.80 -5.25
CA SER A 136 7.96 -2.13 -4.62
C SER A 136 8.06 -2.47 -3.13
N VAL A 137 6.92 -2.61 -2.43
CA VAL A 137 6.90 -3.08 -1.04
C VAL A 137 7.47 -4.49 -0.93
N MET A 138 7.03 -5.43 -1.79
CA MET A 138 7.50 -6.82 -1.73
C MET A 138 8.98 -6.93 -2.08
N LEU A 139 9.49 -6.16 -3.06
CA LEU A 139 10.93 -6.09 -3.37
C LEU A 139 11.71 -5.57 -2.15
N GLY A 140 11.26 -4.47 -1.55
CA GLY A 140 11.91 -3.90 -0.37
C GLY A 140 11.90 -4.82 0.85
N LEU A 141 10.82 -5.59 1.04
CA LEU A 141 10.77 -6.62 2.08
C LEU A 141 11.76 -7.77 1.80
N MET A 142 11.86 -8.21 0.55
CA MET A 142 12.85 -9.24 0.15
C MET A 142 14.29 -8.75 0.35
N ASP A 143 14.58 -7.49 0.03
CA ASP A 143 15.92 -6.90 0.22
C ASP A 143 16.29 -6.82 1.70
N ARG A 144 15.34 -6.53 2.58
CA ARG A 144 15.57 -6.39 4.03
C ARG A 144 15.61 -7.72 4.77
N PHE A 145 14.73 -8.65 4.44
CA PHE A 145 14.51 -9.89 5.23
C PHE A 145 14.92 -11.17 4.50
N GLY A 146 15.31 -11.06 3.24
CA GLY A 146 15.65 -12.18 2.37
C GLY A 146 14.44 -12.87 1.74
N HIS A 147 14.64 -13.38 0.53
CA HIS A 147 13.60 -14.03 -0.26
C HIS A 147 12.95 -15.22 0.49
N GLU A 148 13.72 -16.09 1.12
CA GLU A 148 13.20 -17.30 1.78
C GLU A 148 12.18 -16.95 2.86
N THR A 149 12.50 -15.95 3.71
CA THR A 149 11.61 -15.47 4.77
C THR A 149 10.31 -14.90 4.19
N ILE A 150 10.43 -14.05 3.16
CA ILE A 150 9.28 -13.40 2.56
C ILE A 150 8.45 -14.40 1.76
N ASN A 151 9.08 -15.32 1.01
CA ASN A 151 8.36 -16.36 0.26
C ASN A 151 7.55 -17.28 1.18
N ALA A 152 8.12 -17.69 2.34
CA ALA A 152 7.39 -18.50 3.30
C ALA A 152 6.10 -17.82 3.79
N LYS A 153 6.18 -16.54 4.15
CA LYS A 153 5.03 -15.73 4.60
C LYS A 153 4.08 -15.39 3.46
N ALA A 154 4.58 -14.88 2.35
CA ALA A 154 3.77 -14.50 1.20
C ALA A 154 2.98 -15.68 0.62
N SER A 155 3.52 -16.89 0.69
CA SER A 155 2.83 -18.12 0.26
C SER A 155 1.52 -18.38 1.00
N LEU A 156 1.33 -17.83 2.20
CA LEU A 156 0.07 -17.93 2.95
C LEU A 156 -1.06 -17.10 2.31
N GLY A 157 -0.70 -16.01 1.63
CA GLY A 157 -1.63 -15.04 1.07
C GLY A 157 -1.70 -15.00 -0.47
N VAL A 158 -1.10 -15.95 -1.19
CA VAL A 158 -1.02 -15.92 -2.67
C VAL A 158 -2.37 -15.83 -3.38
N ASP A 159 -3.43 -16.33 -2.78
CA ASP A 159 -4.76 -16.25 -3.38
C ASP A 159 -5.45 -14.88 -3.18
N SER A 160 -4.86 -13.99 -2.39
CA SER A 160 -5.38 -12.63 -2.19
C SER A 160 -5.06 -11.67 -3.35
N ASP A 161 -4.04 -11.98 -4.15
CA ASP A 161 -3.60 -11.13 -5.26
C ASP A 161 -2.93 -11.94 -6.37
N LYS A 162 -3.21 -11.55 -7.64
CA LYS A 162 -2.63 -12.22 -8.82
C LYS A 162 -1.11 -12.14 -8.87
N VAL A 163 -0.54 -11.00 -8.52
CA VAL A 163 0.92 -10.80 -8.55
C VAL A 163 1.56 -11.67 -7.48
N LEU A 164 1.03 -11.69 -6.26
CA LEU A 164 1.50 -12.58 -5.20
C LEU A 164 1.48 -14.04 -5.63
N LYS A 165 0.40 -14.48 -6.27
CA LYS A 165 0.24 -15.85 -6.78
C LYS A 165 1.25 -16.21 -7.87
N MET A 166 1.63 -15.26 -8.71
CA MET A 166 2.63 -15.49 -9.76
C MET A 166 4.05 -15.48 -9.20
N THR A 167 4.28 -14.70 -8.14
CA THR A 167 5.61 -14.41 -7.58
C THR A 167 6.07 -15.46 -6.58
N PHE A 168 5.20 -15.85 -5.64
CA PHE A 168 5.55 -16.64 -4.45
C PHE A 168 4.96 -18.04 -4.47
N GLY A 169 5.61 -18.96 -3.76
CA GLY A 169 5.20 -20.35 -3.62
C GLY A 169 6.39 -21.33 -3.50
N PRO A 170 6.12 -22.61 -3.20
CA PRO A 170 7.17 -23.60 -2.87
C PRO A 170 8.23 -23.82 -3.96
N ALA A 171 7.86 -23.62 -5.24
CA ALA A 171 8.75 -23.82 -6.39
C ALA A 171 9.32 -22.51 -6.94
N ARG A 172 9.14 -21.38 -6.25
CA ARG A 172 9.57 -20.06 -6.71
C ARG A 172 10.89 -19.69 -6.04
N ASN A 173 11.92 -19.42 -6.85
CA ASN A 173 13.20 -18.92 -6.37
C ASN A 173 13.25 -17.38 -6.41
N GLU A 174 14.29 -16.81 -5.82
CA GLU A 174 14.46 -15.38 -5.72
C GLU A 174 14.53 -14.68 -7.10
N ALA A 175 15.26 -15.25 -8.05
CA ALA A 175 15.38 -14.67 -9.39
C ALA A 175 14.01 -14.55 -10.06
N HIS A 176 13.23 -15.64 -10.04
CA HIS A 176 11.86 -15.61 -10.55
C HIS A 176 10.98 -14.55 -9.84
N ALA A 177 11.06 -14.48 -8.51
CA ALA A 177 10.26 -13.52 -7.75
C ALA A 177 10.62 -12.07 -8.11
N ARG A 178 11.90 -11.76 -8.22
CA ARG A 178 12.40 -10.43 -8.64
C ARG A 178 11.98 -10.10 -10.08
N ASP A 179 12.11 -11.03 -11.01
CA ASP A 179 11.72 -10.83 -12.41
C ASP A 179 10.24 -10.49 -12.53
N VAL A 180 9.37 -11.26 -11.86
CA VAL A 180 7.92 -11.02 -11.86
C VAL A 180 7.58 -9.66 -11.24
N LEU A 181 8.08 -9.39 -10.03
CA LEU A 181 7.80 -8.11 -9.34
C LEU A 181 8.29 -6.92 -10.15
N THR A 182 9.52 -6.99 -10.72
CA THR A 182 10.08 -5.91 -11.53
C THR A 182 9.26 -5.67 -12.80
N ALA A 183 8.81 -6.74 -13.48
CA ALA A 183 7.96 -6.61 -14.66
C ALA A 183 6.63 -5.91 -14.34
N TYR A 184 5.96 -6.31 -13.25
CA TYR A 184 4.72 -5.66 -12.83
C TYR A 184 4.93 -4.25 -12.28
N LEU A 185 6.03 -3.99 -11.57
CA LEU A 185 6.40 -2.65 -11.12
C LEU A 185 6.58 -1.71 -12.31
N LYS A 186 7.26 -2.17 -13.37
CA LYS A 186 7.42 -1.40 -14.60
C LYS A 186 6.08 -1.02 -15.23
N GLU A 187 5.11 -1.95 -15.30
CA GLU A 187 3.77 -1.62 -15.81
C GLU A 187 3.08 -0.52 -14.99
N VAL A 188 3.31 -0.49 -13.66
CA VAL A 188 2.75 0.54 -12.78
C VAL A 188 3.45 1.87 -12.99
N THR A 189 4.79 1.88 -13.03
CA THR A 189 5.57 3.12 -13.20
C THR A 189 5.41 3.73 -14.59
N ASP A 190 5.24 2.93 -15.64
CA ASP A 190 4.92 3.42 -16.98
C ASP A 190 3.54 4.12 -17.02
N ALA A 191 2.60 3.70 -16.16
CA ALA A 191 1.27 4.28 -16.07
C ALA A 191 1.16 5.43 -15.04
N ALA A 192 2.05 5.45 -14.03
CA ALA A 192 2.03 6.39 -12.91
C ALA A 192 3.48 6.70 -12.48
N HIS A 193 4.09 7.67 -13.17
CA HIS A 193 5.53 8.01 -13.05
C HIS A 193 5.94 8.55 -11.67
N PHE A 194 5.03 8.86 -10.79
CA PHE A 194 5.31 9.23 -9.41
C PHE A 194 5.50 8.01 -8.48
N VAL A 195 5.28 6.79 -8.95
CA VAL A 195 5.53 5.57 -8.18
C VAL A 195 7.03 5.27 -8.14
N ALA A 196 7.55 4.97 -6.95
CA ALA A 196 8.95 4.66 -6.75
C ALA A 196 9.34 3.30 -7.35
N CYS A 197 10.46 3.29 -8.07
CA CYS A 197 11.13 2.09 -8.54
C CYS A 197 12.02 1.49 -7.46
#